data_aa0323ff01e570a4c5310832ef97c790
#
_entry.id   aa0323ff01e570a4c5310832ef97c790
#
_cell.length_a   1.000
_cell.length_b   1.000
_cell.length_c   1.000
_cell.angle_alpha   90.00
_cell.angle_beta   90.00
_cell.angle_gamma   90.00
#
_symmetry.space_group_name_H-M   'P 1'
#
loop_
_entity.id
_entity.type
_entity.pdbx_description
1 polymer ?
#
loop_
_entity_poly.entity_id
_entity_poly.type
_entity_poly.pdbx_seq_one_letter_code
_entity_poly.pdbx_strand_id
1 'polypeptide(L)'
;MPHRTFFWFILPSLLAMVLFILAPIVSVVVQSLHQQHEQVLIEVENQGPFGTTISTVVDQEATQALREAEPLGRFVGLAVYTDRAHLAFEEIGSAWSTTDSIGDFVSRLMNLPFYRALIFTLAYVAVVTPLTIVLGLVIALGVNGLPGFLKGPTIFLSLLPMIVTPIVGGLVLYWMLDANGVLGQTLQDLSGNPNLSLKASTTLTWVTLFIYGVWSSAPFAFVIYYAGLQSVPEETLEAAMIDGATRWERIRYVVIPHLAPLTVFIALIQLMDNFRVFEPIIAFNAEANASSLSVNIFSDLRGDIALFNSAAATSVLTIIGVCILLTPVLIRTWRDFNSKGGH
;
A
#
# COMPACT_ATOMS: atom_id res chain seq x y z
N MET A 1 -30.72 -29.23 1.92
CA MET A 1 -31.51 -28.23 1.17
C MET A 1 -31.42 -28.55 -0.31
N PRO A 2 -32.50 -28.47 -1.08
CA PRO A 2 -32.43 -28.73 -2.54
C PRO A 2 -31.51 -27.70 -3.18
N HIS A 3 -30.54 -28.17 -3.99
CA HIS A 3 -29.51 -27.36 -4.64
C HIS A 3 -30.07 -26.13 -5.39
N ARG A 4 -31.30 -26.20 -5.89
CA ARG A 4 -31.99 -25.08 -6.58
C ARG A 4 -32.28 -23.90 -5.66
N THR A 5 -32.75 -24.14 -4.43
CA THR A 5 -33.03 -23.08 -3.44
C THR A 5 -31.75 -22.39 -3.01
N PHE A 6 -30.68 -23.15 -2.76
CA PHE A 6 -29.35 -22.62 -2.45
C PHE A 6 -28.82 -21.71 -3.58
N PHE A 7 -28.95 -22.14 -4.85
CA PHE A 7 -28.52 -21.35 -6.01
C PHE A 7 -29.25 -20.00 -6.09
N TRP A 8 -30.57 -19.96 -5.87
CA TRP A 8 -31.34 -18.73 -5.92
C TRP A 8 -30.98 -17.75 -4.79
N PHE A 9 -30.61 -18.25 -3.61
CA PHE A 9 -30.15 -17.39 -2.51
C PHE A 9 -28.76 -16.80 -2.75
N ILE A 10 -27.87 -17.53 -3.41
CA ILE A 10 -26.51 -17.05 -3.71
C ILE A 10 -26.47 -16.20 -4.99
N LEU A 11 -27.40 -16.37 -5.91
CA LEU A 11 -27.40 -15.72 -7.22
C LEU A 11 -27.22 -14.19 -7.13
N PRO A 12 -27.94 -13.43 -6.29
CA PRO A 12 -27.76 -11.97 -6.21
C PRO A 12 -26.35 -11.55 -5.79
N SER A 13 -25.77 -12.23 -4.79
CA SER A 13 -24.41 -11.93 -4.33
C SER A 13 -23.35 -12.33 -5.35
N LEU A 14 -23.54 -13.46 -6.03
CA LEU A 14 -22.66 -13.92 -7.09
C LEU A 14 -22.71 -12.98 -8.30
N LEU A 15 -23.91 -12.52 -8.69
CA LEU A 15 -24.08 -11.57 -9.79
C LEU A 15 -23.44 -10.22 -9.44
N ALA A 16 -23.62 -9.73 -8.21
CA ALA A 16 -22.94 -8.52 -7.74
C ALA A 16 -21.42 -8.69 -7.76
N MET A 17 -20.89 -9.84 -7.34
CA MET A 17 -19.46 -10.13 -7.35
C MET A 17 -18.89 -10.16 -8.79
N VAL A 18 -19.62 -10.76 -9.75
CA VAL A 18 -19.23 -10.77 -11.15
C VAL A 18 -19.26 -9.36 -11.72
N LEU A 19 -20.31 -8.59 -11.46
CA LEU A 19 -20.49 -7.26 -12.03
C LEU A 19 -19.53 -6.21 -11.44
N PHE A 20 -19.32 -6.22 -10.12
CA PHE A 20 -18.54 -5.18 -9.43
C PHE A 20 -17.09 -5.55 -9.13
N ILE A 21 -16.73 -6.83 -9.23
CA ILE A 21 -15.35 -7.27 -8.99
C ILE A 21 -14.74 -7.86 -10.26
N LEU A 22 -15.35 -8.91 -10.83
CA LEU A 22 -14.77 -9.62 -11.96
C LEU A 22 -14.76 -8.76 -13.23
N ALA A 23 -15.87 -8.09 -13.56
CA ALA A 23 -15.95 -7.28 -14.78
C ALA A 23 -14.95 -6.11 -14.79
N PRO A 24 -14.77 -5.30 -13.71
CA PRO A 24 -13.71 -4.29 -13.67
C PRO A 24 -12.30 -4.88 -13.79
N ILE A 25 -12.00 -6.02 -13.14
CA ILE A 25 -10.68 -6.67 -13.25
C ILE A 25 -10.42 -7.07 -14.70
N VAL A 26 -11.39 -7.71 -15.37
CA VAL A 26 -11.27 -8.07 -16.78
C VAL A 26 -11.09 -6.83 -17.65
N SER A 27 -11.84 -5.77 -17.40
CA SER A 27 -11.70 -4.49 -18.12
C SER A 27 -10.29 -3.92 -17.98
N VAL A 28 -9.73 -3.87 -16.78
CA VAL A 28 -8.36 -3.40 -16.53
C VAL A 28 -7.33 -4.28 -17.24
N VAL A 29 -7.49 -5.61 -17.23
CA VAL A 29 -6.61 -6.54 -17.97
C VAL A 29 -6.70 -6.29 -19.48
N VAL A 30 -7.91 -6.14 -20.03
CA VAL A 30 -8.07 -5.84 -21.44
C VAL A 30 -7.43 -4.51 -21.80
N GLN A 31 -7.65 -3.48 -20.99
CA GLN A 31 -7.09 -2.14 -21.22
C GLN A 31 -5.56 -2.12 -21.13
N SER A 32 -4.95 -2.91 -20.26
CA SER A 32 -3.50 -3.00 -20.12
C SER A 32 -2.78 -3.62 -21.33
N LEU A 33 -3.53 -4.28 -22.25
CA LEU A 33 -3.01 -4.86 -23.48
C LEU A 33 -3.13 -3.93 -24.71
N HIS A 34 -3.70 -2.74 -24.49
CA HIS A 34 -3.89 -1.76 -25.56
C HIS A 34 -3.02 -0.54 -25.27
N GLN A 35 -2.65 0.21 -26.30
CA GLN A 35 -1.98 1.49 -26.21
C GLN A 35 -2.92 2.58 -26.69
N GLN A 36 -3.11 3.60 -25.88
CA GLN A 36 -3.94 4.74 -26.24
C GLN A 36 -3.34 5.48 -27.42
N HIS A 37 -4.18 5.96 -28.33
CA HIS A 37 -3.72 6.77 -29.45
C HIS A 37 -3.08 8.07 -28.96
N GLU A 38 -1.93 8.42 -29.53
CA GLU A 38 -1.30 9.70 -29.33
C GLU A 38 -2.21 10.83 -29.81
N GLN A 39 -1.99 12.02 -29.27
CA GLN A 39 -2.72 13.19 -29.73
C GLN A 39 -2.30 13.52 -31.16
N VAL A 40 -3.29 13.83 -32.00
CA VAL A 40 -3.01 14.33 -33.36
C VAL A 40 -2.51 15.74 -33.22
N LEU A 41 -1.27 15.98 -33.64
CA LEU A 41 -0.64 17.28 -33.60
C LEU A 41 -0.73 17.94 -34.98
N ILE A 42 -1.14 19.20 -35.02
CA ILE A 42 -1.13 20.04 -36.22
C ILE A 42 -0.20 21.23 -36.01
N GLU A 43 0.51 21.59 -37.06
CA GLU A 43 1.31 22.80 -37.09
C GLU A 43 0.43 23.98 -37.46
N VAL A 44 0.33 24.97 -36.58
CA VAL A 44 -0.41 26.20 -36.79
C VAL A 44 0.58 27.35 -36.92
N GLU A 45 0.50 28.06 -38.04
CA GLU A 45 1.25 29.29 -38.25
C GLU A 45 0.56 30.47 -37.51
N ASN A 46 1.22 30.94 -36.48
CA ASN A 46 0.79 32.16 -35.77
C ASN A 46 1.54 33.37 -36.31
N GLN A 47 0.83 34.30 -36.95
CA GLN A 47 1.38 35.59 -37.36
C GLN A 47 1.39 36.53 -36.16
N GLY A 48 2.55 36.79 -35.59
CA GLY A 48 2.77 37.74 -34.52
C GLY A 48 3.43 39.04 -35.04
N PRO A 49 3.49 40.09 -34.18
CA PRO A 49 4.08 41.37 -34.53
C PRO A 49 5.59 41.32 -34.91
N PHE A 50 6.24 40.22 -34.60
CA PHE A 50 7.67 39.98 -34.82
C PHE A 50 7.99 38.89 -35.85
N GLY A 51 6.97 38.41 -36.60
CA GLY A 51 7.13 37.39 -37.64
C GLY A 51 6.20 36.19 -37.45
N THR A 52 6.27 35.24 -38.38
CA THR A 52 5.49 34.02 -38.36
C THR A 52 6.18 33.00 -37.45
N THR A 53 5.47 32.50 -36.43
CA THR A 53 5.97 31.43 -35.56
C THR A 53 5.12 30.18 -35.80
N ILE A 54 5.74 29.06 -36.09
CA ILE A 54 5.08 27.77 -36.20
C ILE A 54 4.94 27.20 -34.80
N SER A 55 3.70 26.96 -34.34
CA SER A 55 3.43 26.27 -33.08
C SER A 55 2.67 24.99 -33.33
N THR A 56 3.09 23.91 -32.65
CA THR A 56 2.40 22.63 -32.70
C THR A 56 1.25 22.64 -31.70
N VAL A 57 0.03 22.48 -32.18
CA VAL A 57 -1.20 22.47 -31.36
C VAL A 57 -1.91 21.14 -31.53
N VAL A 58 -2.55 20.67 -30.45
CA VAL A 58 -3.34 19.43 -30.50
C VAL A 58 -4.63 19.67 -31.30
N ASP A 59 -4.84 18.88 -32.34
CA ASP A 59 -6.13 18.78 -33.02
C ASP A 59 -7.10 17.96 -32.16
N GLN A 60 -7.96 18.68 -31.44
CA GLN A 60 -8.92 18.04 -30.53
C GLN A 60 -9.99 17.26 -31.31
N GLU A 61 -10.44 17.73 -32.47
CA GLU A 61 -11.48 17.07 -33.27
C GLU A 61 -10.95 15.75 -33.85
N ALA A 62 -9.77 15.77 -34.48
CA ALA A 62 -9.14 14.58 -35.02
C ALA A 62 -8.77 13.57 -33.94
N THR A 63 -8.28 14.04 -32.81
CA THR A 63 -7.96 13.20 -31.64
C THR A 63 -9.22 12.55 -31.07
N GLN A 64 -10.31 13.29 -30.96
CA GLN A 64 -11.58 12.78 -30.46
C GLN A 64 -12.21 11.78 -31.44
N ALA A 65 -12.22 12.07 -32.73
CA ALA A 65 -12.72 11.18 -33.77
C ALA A 65 -11.96 9.83 -33.77
N LEU A 66 -10.64 9.87 -33.57
CA LEU A 66 -9.82 8.67 -33.47
C LEU A 66 -10.16 7.84 -32.20
N ARG A 67 -10.40 8.50 -31.08
CA ARG A 67 -10.79 7.84 -29.81
C ARG A 67 -12.21 7.29 -29.84
N GLU A 68 -13.11 7.92 -30.58
CA GLU A 68 -14.47 7.40 -30.80
C GLU A 68 -14.48 6.19 -31.72
N ALA A 69 -13.61 6.16 -32.74
CA ALA A 69 -13.47 5.02 -33.66
C ALA A 69 -12.84 3.79 -32.96
N GLU A 70 -11.82 4.02 -32.12
CA GLU A 70 -11.12 2.96 -31.37
C GLU A 70 -11.00 3.34 -29.89
N PRO A 71 -12.05 3.13 -29.06
CA PRO A 71 -12.11 3.60 -27.67
C PRO A 71 -11.03 2.99 -26.76
N LEU A 72 -10.60 1.75 -27.04
CA LEU A 72 -9.55 1.08 -26.29
C LEU A 72 -8.14 1.43 -26.77
N GLY A 73 -8.01 2.04 -27.95
CA GLY A 73 -6.74 2.25 -28.62
C GLY A 73 -6.24 1.00 -29.36
N ARG A 74 -4.98 1.06 -29.80
CA ARG A 74 -4.36 -0.01 -30.59
C ARG A 74 -3.95 -1.19 -29.69
N PHE A 75 -4.32 -2.41 -30.09
CA PHE A 75 -3.85 -3.61 -29.40
C PHE A 75 -2.33 -3.81 -29.60
N VAL A 76 -1.57 -3.84 -28.52
CA VAL A 76 -0.10 -4.00 -28.51
C VAL A 76 0.36 -5.20 -27.69
N GLY A 77 -0.58 -5.95 -27.12
CA GLY A 77 -0.28 -7.11 -26.28
C GLY A 77 0.54 -6.74 -25.04
N LEU A 78 1.66 -7.42 -24.83
CA LEU A 78 2.48 -7.22 -23.64
C LEU A 78 3.50 -6.08 -23.77
N ALA A 79 3.53 -5.33 -24.87
CA ALA A 79 4.53 -4.27 -25.07
C ALA A 79 4.46 -3.18 -23.98
N VAL A 80 3.25 -2.84 -23.50
CA VAL A 80 3.07 -1.88 -22.40
C VAL A 80 3.83 -2.31 -21.14
N TYR A 81 3.88 -3.62 -20.85
CA TYR A 81 4.57 -4.14 -19.67
C TYR A 81 6.09 -4.11 -19.78
N THR A 82 6.64 -4.14 -21.00
CA THR A 82 8.08 -4.14 -21.23
C THR A 82 8.68 -2.74 -21.37
N ASP A 83 7.82 -1.73 -21.47
CA ASP A 83 8.20 -0.33 -21.58
C ASP A 83 8.96 0.16 -20.32
N ARG A 84 9.73 1.24 -20.50
CA ARG A 84 10.52 1.89 -19.44
C ARG A 84 9.69 2.34 -18.24
N ALA A 85 8.42 2.66 -18.45
CA ALA A 85 7.49 3.04 -17.38
C ALA A 85 7.16 1.87 -16.43
N HIS A 86 7.35 0.62 -16.87
CA HIS A 86 6.98 -0.60 -16.16
C HIS A 86 8.18 -1.51 -15.90
N LEU A 87 8.24 -2.69 -16.53
CA LEU A 87 9.28 -3.69 -16.22
C LEU A 87 10.65 -3.37 -16.83
N ALA A 88 10.73 -2.51 -17.85
CA ALA A 88 11.97 -1.94 -18.41
C ALA A 88 13.10 -2.98 -18.60
N PHE A 89 12.81 -4.13 -19.22
CA PHE A 89 13.76 -5.24 -19.29
C PHE A 89 15.07 -4.90 -19.98
N GLU A 90 15.05 -4.01 -20.99
CA GLU A 90 16.24 -3.57 -21.69
C GLU A 90 17.15 -2.73 -20.76
N GLU A 91 16.57 -1.80 -20.01
CA GLU A 91 17.29 -0.95 -19.05
C GLU A 91 17.85 -1.76 -17.89
N ILE A 92 17.11 -2.77 -17.40
CA ILE A 92 17.62 -3.68 -16.36
C ILE A 92 18.79 -4.50 -16.90
N GLY A 93 18.66 -5.06 -18.10
CA GLY A 93 19.73 -5.82 -18.73
C GLY A 93 20.98 -4.99 -18.89
N SER A 94 20.85 -3.74 -19.37
CA SER A 94 21.95 -2.79 -19.50
C SER A 94 22.54 -2.36 -18.14
N ALA A 95 21.69 -2.12 -17.14
CA ALA A 95 22.11 -1.79 -15.79
C ALA A 95 22.90 -2.94 -15.16
N TRP A 96 22.44 -4.19 -15.31
CA TRP A 96 23.12 -5.38 -14.78
C TRP A 96 24.50 -5.61 -15.43
N SER A 97 24.60 -5.44 -16.76
CA SER A 97 25.85 -5.66 -17.50
C SER A 97 26.91 -4.57 -17.28
N THR A 98 26.50 -3.37 -16.84
CA THR A 98 27.39 -2.20 -16.69
C THR A 98 27.68 -1.83 -15.24
N THR A 99 27.24 -2.63 -14.27
CA THR A 99 27.36 -2.29 -12.84
C THR A 99 28.22 -3.31 -12.12
N ASP A 100 29.24 -2.85 -11.40
CA ASP A 100 30.18 -3.69 -10.64
C ASP A 100 29.74 -3.91 -9.20
N SER A 101 28.70 -3.15 -8.71
CA SER A 101 28.23 -3.19 -7.33
C SER A 101 26.70 -3.30 -7.26
N ILE A 102 26.21 -4.10 -6.29
CA ILE A 102 24.76 -4.20 -5.99
C ILE A 102 24.17 -2.84 -5.61
N GLY A 103 24.94 -1.98 -4.91
CA GLY A 103 24.50 -0.64 -4.53
C GLY A 103 24.24 0.26 -5.74
N ASP A 104 25.13 0.24 -6.73
CA ASP A 104 24.97 1.00 -7.97
C ASP A 104 23.83 0.46 -8.82
N PHE A 105 23.63 -0.85 -8.85
CA PHE A 105 22.48 -1.47 -9.51
C PHE A 105 21.16 -1.00 -8.91
N VAL A 106 21.01 -1.04 -7.58
CA VAL A 106 19.82 -0.54 -6.88
C VAL A 106 19.61 0.96 -7.14
N SER A 107 20.69 1.75 -7.14
CA SER A 107 20.61 3.18 -7.45
C SER A 107 20.08 3.44 -8.87
N ARG A 108 20.49 2.64 -9.86
CA ARG A 108 19.95 2.72 -11.23
C ARG A 108 18.49 2.28 -11.32
N LEU A 109 18.10 1.23 -10.60
CA LEU A 109 16.70 0.81 -10.50
C LEU A 109 15.82 1.91 -9.90
N MET A 110 16.31 2.64 -8.91
CA MET A 110 15.60 3.77 -8.31
C MET A 110 15.33 4.94 -9.28
N ASN A 111 15.99 4.97 -10.44
CA ASN A 111 15.71 5.93 -11.51
C ASN A 111 14.58 5.49 -12.44
N LEU A 112 14.12 4.23 -12.33
CA LEU A 112 12.98 3.70 -13.08
C LEU A 112 11.71 3.86 -12.25
N PRO A 113 10.65 4.50 -12.78
CA PRO A 113 9.45 4.86 -12.00
C PRO A 113 8.80 3.67 -11.30
N PHE A 114 8.62 2.56 -12.00
CA PHE A 114 8.01 1.35 -11.46
C PHE A 114 8.85 0.75 -10.31
N TYR A 115 10.17 0.61 -10.51
CA TYR A 115 11.04 -0.01 -9.50
C TYR A 115 11.22 0.88 -8.27
N ARG A 116 11.28 2.20 -8.47
CA ARG A 116 11.28 3.16 -7.36
C ARG A 116 10.02 2.98 -6.50
N ALA A 117 8.86 2.90 -7.13
CA ALA A 117 7.59 2.69 -6.45
C ALA A 117 7.50 1.30 -5.79
N LEU A 118 7.97 0.25 -6.48
CA LEU A 118 7.99 -1.11 -5.96
C LEU A 118 8.91 -1.24 -4.74
N ILE A 119 10.12 -0.68 -4.79
CA ILE A 119 11.08 -0.72 -3.66
C ILE A 119 10.49 0.01 -2.44
N PHE A 120 9.89 1.19 -2.63
CA PHE A 120 9.22 1.89 -1.54
C PHE A 120 8.06 1.06 -0.98
N THR A 121 7.19 0.52 -1.84
CA THR A 121 6.03 -0.29 -1.43
C THR A 121 6.48 -1.51 -0.63
N LEU A 122 7.50 -2.25 -1.10
CA LEU A 122 8.02 -3.41 -0.40
C LEU A 122 8.70 -3.03 0.93
N ALA A 123 9.46 -1.95 0.97
CA ALA A 123 10.06 -1.43 2.20
C ALA A 123 8.98 -1.02 3.22
N TYR A 124 7.92 -0.33 2.76
CA TYR A 124 6.79 0.05 3.59
C TYR A 124 6.10 -1.18 4.20
N VAL A 125 5.78 -2.16 3.38
CA VAL A 125 5.17 -3.43 3.83
C VAL A 125 6.08 -4.17 4.82
N ALA A 126 7.37 -4.30 4.50
CA ALA A 126 8.33 -5.03 5.32
C ALA A 126 8.58 -4.39 6.70
N VAL A 127 8.45 -3.07 6.80
CA VAL A 127 8.68 -2.34 8.06
C VAL A 127 7.37 -2.13 8.81
N VAL A 128 6.34 -1.61 8.16
CA VAL A 128 5.09 -1.22 8.83
C VAL A 128 4.32 -2.44 9.32
N THR A 129 4.21 -3.50 8.52
CA THR A 129 3.41 -4.68 8.91
C THR A 129 3.92 -5.34 10.21
N PRO A 130 5.21 -5.72 10.33
CA PRO A 130 5.67 -6.37 11.56
C PRO A 130 5.65 -5.42 12.77
N LEU A 131 5.97 -4.13 12.57
CA LEU A 131 5.92 -3.17 13.67
C LEU A 131 4.48 -2.94 14.15
N THR A 132 3.51 -2.89 13.26
CA THR A 132 2.07 -2.81 13.59
C THR A 132 1.62 -4.03 14.41
N ILE A 133 2.02 -5.24 14.00
CA ILE A 133 1.71 -6.48 14.72
C ILE A 133 2.30 -6.45 16.13
N VAL A 134 3.57 -6.08 16.26
CA VAL A 134 4.25 -6.00 17.55
C VAL A 134 3.63 -4.92 18.43
N LEU A 135 3.43 -3.71 17.92
CA LEU A 135 2.86 -2.60 18.66
C LEU A 135 1.43 -2.90 19.11
N GLY A 136 0.60 -3.45 18.24
CA GLY A 136 -0.77 -3.86 18.58
C GLY A 136 -0.80 -4.89 19.71
N LEU A 137 0.07 -5.90 19.66
CA LEU A 137 0.19 -6.89 20.73
C LEU A 137 0.66 -6.27 22.04
N VAL A 138 1.67 -5.40 22.01
CA VAL A 138 2.19 -4.70 23.20
C VAL A 138 1.10 -3.84 23.85
N ILE A 139 0.34 -3.09 23.05
CA ILE A 139 -0.79 -2.28 23.55
C ILE A 139 -1.85 -3.20 24.17
N ALA A 140 -2.22 -4.30 23.50
CA ALA A 140 -3.23 -5.25 23.99
C ALA A 140 -2.83 -5.88 25.33
N LEU A 141 -1.59 -6.34 25.46
CA LEU A 141 -1.05 -6.87 26.70
C LEU A 141 -1.00 -5.82 27.81
N GLY A 142 -0.59 -4.60 27.48
CA GLY A 142 -0.56 -3.46 28.40
C GLY A 142 -1.96 -3.17 28.94
N VAL A 143 -2.94 -2.98 28.06
CA VAL A 143 -4.33 -2.68 28.42
C VAL A 143 -4.96 -3.81 29.23
N ASN A 144 -4.68 -5.06 28.88
CA ASN A 144 -5.22 -6.22 29.60
C ASN A 144 -4.76 -6.25 31.07
N GLY A 145 -3.56 -5.78 31.35
CA GLY A 145 -2.98 -5.71 32.71
C GLY A 145 -3.45 -4.50 33.54
N LEU A 146 -4.19 -3.56 32.98
CA LEU A 146 -4.63 -2.36 33.70
C LEU A 146 -5.81 -2.62 34.65
N PRO A 147 -5.91 -1.83 35.75
CA PRO A 147 -7.09 -1.84 36.60
C PRO A 147 -8.34 -1.34 35.82
N GLY A 148 -9.52 -1.83 36.21
CA GLY A 148 -10.78 -1.65 35.45
C GLY A 148 -11.09 -0.19 35.09
N PHE A 149 -10.83 0.76 35.99
CA PHE A 149 -11.14 2.18 35.76
C PHE A 149 -10.24 2.86 34.71
N LEU A 150 -9.02 2.33 34.45
CA LEU A 150 -8.11 2.83 33.41
C LEU A 150 -8.30 2.14 32.05
N LYS A 151 -8.90 0.94 32.01
CA LYS A 151 -9.06 0.19 30.75
C LYS A 151 -9.83 0.98 29.70
N GLY A 152 -11.00 1.52 30.06
CA GLY A 152 -11.86 2.27 29.12
C GLY A 152 -11.15 3.46 28.47
N PRO A 153 -10.64 4.42 29.26
CA PRO A 153 -9.89 5.55 28.70
C PRO A 153 -8.69 5.15 27.84
N THR A 154 -7.93 4.12 28.27
CA THR A 154 -6.76 3.66 27.48
C THR A 154 -7.17 3.00 26.17
N ILE A 155 -8.24 2.19 26.16
CA ILE A 155 -8.79 1.63 24.91
C ILE A 155 -9.21 2.76 23.97
N PHE A 156 -9.95 3.76 24.47
CA PHE A 156 -10.38 4.90 23.66
C PHE A 156 -9.17 5.63 23.04
N LEU A 157 -8.16 5.97 23.84
CA LEU A 157 -6.94 6.63 23.35
C LEU A 157 -6.19 5.78 22.32
N SER A 158 -6.14 4.46 22.52
CA SER A 158 -5.49 3.54 21.59
C SER A 158 -6.21 3.42 20.25
N LEU A 159 -7.52 3.74 20.21
CA LEU A 159 -8.34 3.70 18.98
C LEU A 159 -8.34 5.02 18.22
N LEU A 160 -7.90 6.14 18.83
CA LEU A 160 -7.90 7.45 18.19
C LEU A 160 -7.23 7.48 16.80
N PRO A 161 -6.06 6.83 16.57
CA PRO A 161 -5.44 6.86 15.26
C PRO A 161 -6.31 6.28 14.14
N MET A 162 -7.15 5.29 14.45
CA MET A 162 -8.06 4.66 13.48
C MET A 162 -9.28 5.54 13.15
N ILE A 163 -9.66 6.47 14.04
CA ILE A 163 -10.77 7.39 13.82
C ILE A 163 -10.38 8.48 12.82
N VAL A 164 -9.11 8.84 12.77
CA VAL A 164 -8.58 9.82 11.84
C VAL A 164 -8.44 9.18 10.46
N THR A 165 -9.12 9.72 9.45
CA THR A 165 -8.97 9.20 8.08
C THR A 165 -7.54 9.40 7.59
N PRO A 166 -6.98 8.48 6.77
CA PRO A 166 -5.58 8.55 6.32
C PRO A 166 -5.23 9.88 5.63
N ILE A 167 -6.13 10.45 4.84
CA ILE A 167 -5.93 11.74 4.18
C ILE A 167 -5.81 12.87 5.20
N VAL A 168 -6.72 12.93 6.18
CA VAL A 168 -6.68 13.96 7.23
C VAL A 168 -5.44 13.80 8.09
N GLY A 169 -5.10 12.57 8.48
CA GLY A 169 -3.89 12.29 9.24
C GLY A 169 -2.62 12.68 8.49
N GLY A 170 -2.52 12.39 7.21
CA GLY A 170 -1.42 12.82 6.36
C GLY A 170 -1.31 14.34 6.24
N LEU A 171 -2.44 15.06 6.13
CA LEU A 171 -2.47 16.52 6.10
C LEU A 171 -2.04 17.13 7.43
N VAL A 172 -2.51 16.59 8.56
CA VAL A 172 -2.07 17.01 9.89
C VAL A 172 -0.56 16.79 10.03
N LEU A 173 -0.05 15.63 9.63
CA LEU A 173 1.37 15.32 9.62
C LEU A 173 2.16 16.33 8.76
N TYR A 174 1.64 16.68 7.58
CA TYR A 174 2.24 17.69 6.71
C TYR A 174 2.47 19.01 7.43
N TRP A 175 1.43 19.55 8.07
CA TRP A 175 1.51 20.83 8.80
C TRP A 175 2.34 20.74 10.08
N MET A 176 2.25 19.64 10.81
CA MET A 176 3.04 19.46 12.04
C MET A 176 4.54 19.36 11.77
N LEU A 177 4.94 18.72 10.67
CA LEU A 177 6.34 18.47 10.29
C LEU A 177 6.91 19.52 9.35
N ASP A 178 6.10 20.50 8.96
CA ASP A 178 6.59 21.68 8.21
C ASP A 178 7.69 22.39 9.01
N ALA A 179 8.61 23.08 8.32
CA ALA A 179 9.71 23.79 8.96
C ALA A 179 9.22 24.81 10.01
N ASN A 180 8.02 25.39 9.79
CA ASN A 180 7.36 26.31 10.71
C ASN A 180 6.30 25.63 11.60
N GLY A 181 6.16 24.31 11.49
CA GLY A 181 5.22 23.53 12.29
C GLY A 181 5.75 23.20 13.67
N VAL A 182 4.85 22.78 14.58
CA VAL A 182 5.19 22.51 15.98
C VAL A 182 6.29 21.46 16.12
N LEU A 183 6.17 20.33 15.42
CA LEU A 183 7.19 19.28 15.47
C LEU A 183 8.44 19.64 14.66
N GLY A 184 8.28 20.34 13.52
CA GLY A 184 9.39 20.81 12.72
C GLY A 184 10.34 21.72 13.51
N GLN A 185 9.81 22.75 14.15
CA GLN A 185 10.59 23.66 15.01
C GLN A 185 11.23 22.93 16.20
N THR A 186 10.46 22.08 16.89
CA THR A 186 11.00 21.30 18.03
C THR A 186 12.17 20.43 17.62
N LEU A 187 12.10 19.78 16.44
CA LEU A 187 13.19 18.95 15.91
C LEU A 187 14.40 19.79 15.48
N GLN A 188 14.20 20.97 14.93
CA GLN A 188 15.27 21.91 14.62
C GLN A 188 16.00 22.37 15.88
N ASP A 189 15.27 22.72 16.92
CA ASP A 189 15.83 23.13 18.20
C ASP A 189 16.61 22.00 18.88
N LEU A 190 16.05 20.78 18.90
CA LEU A 190 16.72 19.61 19.47
C LEU A 190 17.96 19.17 18.70
N SER A 191 17.95 19.31 17.37
CA SER A 191 19.09 18.94 16.52
C SER A 191 20.14 20.03 16.40
N GLY A 192 19.84 21.26 16.82
CA GLY A 192 20.68 22.44 16.62
C GLY A 192 20.84 22.85 15.15
N ASN A 193 20.01 22.32 14.26
CA ASN A 193 20.05 22.59 12.84
C ASN A 193 18.78 23.29 12.35
N PRO A 194 18.80 24.62 12.14
CA PRO A 194 17.62 25.39 11.73
C PRO A 194 17.10 25.07 10.31
N ASN A 195 17.91 24.37 9.51
CA ASN A 195 17.55 23.96 8.15
C ASN A 195 17.05 22.52 8.08
N LEU A 196 16.87 21.82 9.21
CA LEU A 196 16.36 20.47 9.23
C LEU A 196 14.90 20.45 8.74
N SER A 197 14.66 19.71 7.67
CA SER A 197 13.32 19.45 7.17
C SER A 197 13.15 17.95 6.93
N LEU A 198 12.14 17.36 7.58
CA LEU A 198 11.83 15.93 7.41
C LEU A 198 11.32 15.61 6.00
N LYS A 199 10.92 16.65 5.24
CA LYS A 199 10.49 16.53 3.85
C LYS A 199 11.64 16.69 2.85
N ALA A 200 12.81 17.17 3.29
CA ALA A 200 13.90 17.53 2.39
C ALA A 200 14.72 16.33 1.91
N SER A 201 14.63 15.17 2.58
CA SER A 201 15.37 13.99 2.17
C SER A 201 14.46 12.77 2.04
N THR A 202 14.78 11.91 1.08
CA THR A 202 14.08 10.64 0.82
C THR A 202 14.03 9.77 2.08
N THR A 203 15.16 9.62 2.79
CA THR A 203 15.25 8.79 4.00
C THR A 203 14.37 9.31 5.12
N LEU A 204 14.38 10.62 5.41
CA LEU A 204 13.56 11.20 6.47
C LEU A 204 12.07 11.12 6.13
N THR A 205 11.71 11.34 4.87
CA THR A 205 10.34 11.17 4.38
C THR A 205 9.86 9.74 4.55
N TRP A 206 10.67 8.73 4.19
CA TRP A 206 10.31 7.32 4.37
C TRP A 206 10.12 6.96 5.84
N VAL A 207 11.04 7.34 6.70
CA VAL A 207 10.95 7.09 8.16
C VAL A 207 9.68 7.72 8.73
N THR A 208 9.37 8.95 8.34
CA THR A 208 8.15 9.65 8.77
C THR A 208 6.89 8.89 8.34
N LEU A 209 6.82 8.47 7.07
CA LEU A 209 5.69 7.71 6.55
C LEU A 209 5.57 6.33 7.22
N PHE A 210 6.69 5.66 7.54
CA PHE A 210 6.67 4.38 8.24
C PHE A 210 6.15 4.54 9.68
N ILE A 211 6.62 5.56 10.41
CA ILE A 211 6.13 5.86 11.77
C ILE A 211 4.63 6.16 11.73
N TYR A 212 4.19 6.99 10.78
CA TYR A 212 2.79 7.29 10.61
C TYR A 212 1.97 6.02 10.27
N GLY A 213 2.47 5.19 9.35
CA GLY A 213 1.83 3.94 8.97
C GLY A 213 1.65 2.98 10.15
N VAL A 214 2.67 2.82 10.98
CA VAL A 214 2.58 2.00 12.20
C VAL A 214 1.57 2.58 13.18
N TRP A 215 1.62 3.89 13.42
CA TRP A 215 0.72 4.57 14.34
C TRP A 215 -0.75 4.47 13.92
N SER A 216 -1.05 4.67 12.64
CA SER A 216 -2.41 4.62 12.10
C SER A 216 -2.98 3.20 12.03
N SER A 217 -2.13 2.20 11.82
CA SER A 217 -2.54 0.79 11.65
C SER A 217 -2.55 -0.01 12.95
N ALA A 218 -1.81 0.42 13.98
CA ALA A 218 -1.70 -0.29 15.26
C ALA A 218 -3.05 -0.54 15.97
N PRO A 219 -4.04 0.39 15.94
CA PRO A 219 -5.34 0.17 16.57
C PRO A 219 -6.08 -1.07 16.05
N PHE A 220 -6.00 -1.36 14.75
CA PHE A 220 -6.60 -2.55 14.17
C PHE A 220 -6.02 -3.83 14.77
N ALA A 221 -4.70 -3.93 14.82
CA ALA A 221 -4.02 -5.07 15.42
C ALA A 221 -4.32 -5.16 16.93
N PHE A 222 -4.32 -4.01 17.63
CA PHE A 222 -4.66 -3.92 19.04
C PHE A 222 -6.04 -4.51 19.35
N VAL A 223 -7.09 -4.11 18.61
CA VAL A 223 -8.45 -4.59 18.87
C VAL A 223 -8.55 -6.10 18.73
N ILE A 224 -7.96 -6.66 17.67
CA ILE A 224 -7.99 -8.10 17.40
C ILE A 224 -7.26 -8.86 18.51
N TYR A 225 -6.05 -8.41 18.88
CA TYR A 225 -5.31 -9.03 19.96
C TYR A 225 -5.98 -8.89 21.32
N TYR A 226 -6.57 -7.73 21.60
CA TYR A 226 -7.28 -7.51 22.84
C TYR A 226 -8.50 -8.44 22.97
N ALA A 227 -9.28 -8.60 21.89
CA ALA A 227 -10.38 -9.57 21.85
C ALA A 227 -9.85 -11.02 21.98
N GLY A 228 -8.76 -11.36 21.30
CA GLY A 228 -8.11 -12.67 21.41
C GLY A 228 -7.59 -12.99 22.82
N LEU A 229 -7.09 -11.99 23.54
CA LEU A 229 -6.65 -12.16 24.93
C LEU A 229 -7.81 -12.56 25.87
N GLN A 230 -9.03 -12.11 25.57
CA GLN A 230 -10.21 -12.48 26.37
C GLN A 230 -10.65 -13.94 26.13
N SER A 231 -10.16 -14.58 25.07
CA SER A 231 -10.48 -15.98 24.74
C SER A 231 -9.46 -16.98 25.24
N VAL A 232 -8.36 -16.53 25.87
CA VAL A 232 -7.36 -17.43 26.47
C VAL A 232 -7.97 -18.12 27.70
N PRO A 233 -7.97 -19.47 27.75
CA PRO A 233 -8.55 -20.19 28.88
C PRO A 233 -7.81 -19.86 30.19
N GLU A 234 -8.55 -19.44 31.24
CA GLU A 234 -7.98 -19.10 32.54
C GLU A 234 -7.29 -20.31 33.18
N GLU A 235 -7.86 -21.51 33.00
CA GLU A 235 -7.29 -22.77 33.49
C GLU A 235 -5.87 -23.02 32.99
N THR A 236 -5.60 -22.69 31.72
CA THR A 236 -4.25 -22.83 31.13
C THR A 236 -3.25 -21.85 31.75
N LEU A 237 -3.70 -20.61 32.04
CA LEU A 237 -2.88 -19.60 32.69
C LEU A 237 -2.60 -19.94 34.15
N GLU A 238 -3.60 -20.50 34.87
CA GLU A 238 -3.47 -20.95 36.25
C GLU A 238 -2.54 -22.17 36.34
N ALA A 239 -2.68 -23.16 35.46
CA ALA A 239 -1.78 -24.30 35.39
C ALA A 239 -0.31 -23.85 35.21
N ALA A 240 -0.07 -22.92 34.28
CA ALA A 240 1.28 -22.36 34.08
C ALA A 240 1.79 -21.60 35.31
N MET A 241 0.91 -20.98 36.13
CA MET A 241 1.31 -20.35 37.40
C MET A 241 1.66 -21.39 38.46
N ILE A 242 0.95 -22.51 38.53
CA ILE A 242 1.24 -23.60 39.46
C ILE A 242 2.60 -24.24 39.11
N ASP A 243 2.92 -24.35 37.81
CA ASP A 243 4.20 -24.82 37.28
C ASP A 243 5.37 -23.81 37.54
N GLY A 244 5.08 -22.66 38.13
CA GLY A 244 6.08 -21.63 38.45
C GLY A 244 6.48 -20.72 37.32
N ALA A 245 5.74 -20.70 36.21
CA ALA A 245 6.04 -19.86 35.05
C ALA A 245 5.93 -18.35 35.38
N THR A 246 6.95 -17.59 35.02
CA THR A 246 6.98 -16.14 35.13
C THR A 246 5.94 -15.49 34.17
N ARG A 247 5.65 -14.20 34.38
CA ARG A 247 4.73 -13.45 33.48
C ARG A 247 5.19 -13.51 32.03
N TRP A 248 6.48 -13.41 31.74
CA TRP A 248 7.02 -13.44 30.40
C TRP A 248 6.92 -14.84 29.77
N GLU A 249 7.16 -15.89 30.53
CA GLU A 249 7.02 -17.29 30.08
C GLU A 249 5.57 -17.60 29.72
N ARG A 250 4.60 -17.16 30.51
CA ARG A 250 3.17 -17.30 30.20
C ARG A 250 2.79 -16.58 28.91
N ILE A 251 3.28 -15.34 28.71
CA ILE A 251 3.05 -14.61 27.47
C ILE A 251 3.65 -15.38 26.29
N ARG A 252 4.90 -15.82 26.40
CA ARG A 252 5.64 -16.45 25.29
C ARG A 252 5.12 -17.84 24.95
N TYR A 253 4.79 -18.67 25.93
CA TYR A 253 4.49 -20.09 25.74
C TYR A 253 3.00 -20.42 25.75
N VAL A 254 2.15 -19.55 26.30
CA VAL A 254 0.70 -19.74 26.35
C VAL A 254 -0.01 -18.73 25.48
N VAL A 255 0.18 -17.44 25.73
CA VAL A 255 -0.61 -16.37 25.07
C VAL A 255 -0.24 -16.22 23.60
N ILE A 256 1.05 -16.06 23.25
CA ILE A 256 1.48 -15.85 21.86
C ILE A 256 1.10 -17.05 20.95
N PRO A 257 1.31 -18.31 21.34
CA PRO A 257 0.83 -19.45 20.55
C PRO A 257 -0.67 -19.50 20.39
N HIS A 258 -1.45 -19.15 21.42
CA HIS A 258 -2.91 -19.05 21.33
C HIS A 258 -3.36 -17.98 20.34
N LEU A 259 -2.67 -16.83 20.31
CA LEU A 259 -2.96 -15.73 19.40
C LEU A 259 -2.39 -15.91 17.99
N ALA A 260 -1.62 -16.96 17.73
CA ALA A 260 -0.98 -17.17 16.41
C ALA A 260 -1.94 -17.14 15.22
N PRO A 261 -3.15 -17.76 15.27
CA PRO A 261 -4.11 -17.64 14.17
C PRO A 261 -4.57 -16.19 13.91
N LEU A 262 -4.76 -15.41 14.98
CA LEU A 262 -5.12 -14.00 14.88
C LEU A 262 -3.97 -13.16 14.32
N THR A 263 -2.72 -13.51 14.69
CA THR A 263 -1.51 -12.87 14.12
C THR A 263 -1.44 -13.06 12.62
N VAL A 264 -1.72 -14.28 12.14
CA VAL A 264 -1.77 -14.55 10.69
C VAL A 264 -2.87 -13.75 10.00
N PHE A 265 -4.05 -13.68 10.61
CA PHE A 265 -5.16 -12.86 10.09
C PHE A 265 -4.79 -11.37 9.99
N ILE A 266 -4.22 -10.80 11.07
CA ILE A 266 -3.74 -9.42 11.08
C ILE A 266 -2.67 -9.22 9.99
N ALA A 267 -1.72 -10.15 9.88
CA ALA A 267 -0.66 -10.07 8.88
C ALA A 267 -1.21 -10.05 7.45
N LEU A 268 -2.19 -10.91 7.12
CA LEU A 268 -2.82 -10.94 5.80
C LEU A 268 -3.49 -9.61 5.45
N ILE A 269 -4.28 -9.05 6.37
CA ILE A 269 -4.95 -7.77 6.15
C ILE A 269 -3.93 -6.64 6.02
N GLN A 270 -2.95 -6.58 6.91
CA GLN A 270 -1.91 -5.54 6.90
C GLN A 270 -1.01 -5.62 5.65
N LEU A 271 -0.63 -6.82 5.20
CA LEU A 271 0.13 -7.00 3.98
C LEU A 271 -0.64 -6.45 2.77
N MET A 272 -1.93 -6.76 2.67
CA MET A 272 -2.79 -6.29 1.59
C MET A 272 -2.97 -4.77 1.62
N ASP A 273 -3.24 -4.18 2.78
CA ASP A 273 -3.49 -2.74 2.92
C ASP A 273 -2.21 -1.92 2.75
N ASN A 274 -1.11 -2.35 3.34
CA ASN A 274 0.18 -1.65 3.24
C ASN A 274 0.77 -1.73 1.82
N PHE A 275 0.49 -2.80 1.05
CA PHE A 275 0.93 -2.88 -0.35
C PHE A 275 0.22 -1.85 -1.25
N ARG A 276 -0.95 -1.38 -0.84
CA ARG A 276 -1.75 -0.38 -1.56
C ARG A 276 -1.61 1.02 -0.95
N VAL A 277 -0.57 1.28 -0.17
CA VAL A 277 -0.37 2.58 0.47
C VAL A 277 -0.44 3.72 -0.56
N PHE A 278 -1.31 4.71 -0.30
CA PHE A 278 -1.59 5.81 -1.21
C PHE A 278 -1.82 7.13 -0.46
N GLU A 279 -2.89 7.20 0.35
CA GLU A 279 -3.40 8.43 0.95
C GLU A 279 -2.35 9.17 1.79
N PRO A 280 -1.54 8.52 2.64
CA PRO A 280 -0.54 9.22 3.44
C PRO A 280 0.52 9.91 2.58
N ILE A 281 0.90 9.31 1.44
CA ILE A 281 1.94 9.86 0.55
C ILE A 281 1.42 11.14 -0.11
N ILE A 282 0.20 11.11 -0.65
CA ILE A 282 -0.42 12.25 -1.31
C ILE A 282 -0.71 13.37 -0.31
N ALA A 283 -1.34 13.04 0.82
CA ALA A 283 -1.70 14.04 1.82
C ALA A 283 -0.49 14.69 2.49
N PHE A 284 0.60 13.95 2.67
CA PHE A 284 1.89 14.49 3.14
C PHE A 284 2.67 15.25 2.07
N ASN A 285 2.19 15.24 0.81
CA ASN A 285 2.89 15.82 -0.35
C ASN A 285 4.32 15.26 -0.50
N ALA A 286 4.43 13.94 -0.38
CA ALA A 286 5.71 13.25 -0.36
C ALA A 286 6.13 12.66 -1.71
N GLU A 287 5.36 12.88 -2.79
CA GLU A 287 5.52 12.24 -4.10
C GLU A 287 6.94 12.40 -4.69
N ALA A 288 7.60 13.53 -4.41
CA ALA A 288 8.97 13.77 -4.85
C ALA A 288 9.98 12.77 -4.26
N ASN A 289 9.77 12.36 -2.99
CA ASN A 289 10.70 11.53 -2.22
C ASN A 289 10.21 10.09 -2.01
N ALA A 290 8.89 9.86 -2.03
CA ALA A 290 8.27 8.56 -1.84
C ALA A 290 7.18 8.35 -2.90
N SER A 291 7.25 7.26 -3.62
CA SER A 291 6.20 6.85 -4.55
C SER A 291 5.86 5.39 -4.30
N SER A 292 4.57 5.06 -4.30
CA SER A 292 4.08 3.69 -4.27
C SER A 292 3.50 3.29 -5.62
N LEU A 293 3.22 2.00 -5.82
CA LEU A 293 2.55 1.53 -7.03
C LEU A 293 1.17 2.20 -7.20
N SER A 294 0.43 2.43 -6.10
CA SER A 294 -0.85 3.13 -6.11
C SER A 294 -0.70 4.61 -6.48
N VAL A 295 0.38 5.26 -6.07
CA VAL A 295 0.70 6.64 -6.45
C VAL A 295 1.02 6.73 -7.95
N ASN A 296 1.78 5.78 -8.51
CA ASN A 296 2.06 5.75 -9.94
C ASN A 296 0.76 5.61 -10.76
N ILE A 297 -0.15 4.68 -10.36
CA ILE A 297 -1.45 4.53 -11.00
C ILE A 297 -2.23 5.86 -10.98
N PHE A 298 -2.24 6.53 -9.84
CA PHE A 298 -2.94 7.79 -9.68
C PHE A 298 -2.31 8.91 -10.53
N SER A 299 -0.97 8.98 -10.57
CA SER A 299 -0.24 9.97 -11.37
C SER A 299 -0.51 9.81 -12.87
N ASP A 300 -0.56 8.57 -13.36
CA ASP A 300 -0.89 8.25 -14.75
C ASP A 300 -2.32 8.70 -15.12
N LEU A 301 -3.26 8.64 -14.17
CA LEU A 301 -4.65 9.04 -14.38
C LEU A 301 -4.87 10.55 -14.23
N ARG A 302 -4.02 11.25 -13.45
CA ARG A 302 -4.18 12.68 -13.13
C ARG A 302 -3.38 13.61 -14.03
N GLY A 303 -2.44 13.09 -14.84
CA GLY A 303 -1.64 13.89 -15.77
C GLY A 303 -2.52 14.66 -16.78
N ASP A 304 -1.98 15.70 -17.42
CA ASP A 304 -2.67 16.47 -18.46
C ASP A 304 -3.21 15.57 -19.58
N ILE A 305 -2.51 14.48 -19.83
CA ILE A 305 -2.94 13.36 -20.68
C ILE A 305 -3.06 12.14 -19.78
N ALA A 306 -4.30 11.72 -19.51
CA ALA A 306 -4.53 10.51 -18.73
C ALA A 306 -4.04 9.26 -19.48
N LEU A 307 -3.09 8.54 -18.89
CA LEU A 307 -2.48 7.33 -19.45
C LEU A 307 -3.18 6.07 -18.91
N PHE A 308 -4.44 5.86 -19.35
CA PHE A 308 -5.27 4.75 -18.84
C PHE A 308 -4.61 3.37 -18.99
N ASN A 309 -3.88 3.16 -20.07
CA ASN A 309 -3.21 1.89 -20.37
C ASN A 309 -2.04 1.64 -19.43
N SER A 310 -1.22 2.67 -19.17
CA SER A 310 -0.12 2.61 -18.21
C SER A 310 -0.65 2.36 -16.79
N ALA A 311 -1.69 3.10 -16.37
CA ALA A 311 -2.36 2.89 -15.10
C ALA A 311 -2.94 1.46 -14.98
N ALA A 312 -3.53 0.94 -16.06
CA ALA A 312 -4.06 -0.42 -16.10
C ALA A 312 -2.94 -1.47 -16.00
N ALA A 313 -1.82 -1.30 -16.71
CA ALA A 313 -0.67 -2.20 -16.64
C ALA A 313 -0.05 -2.20 -15.22
N THR A 314 0.17 -1.03 -14.63
CA THR A 314 0.65 -0.91 -13.23
C THR A 314 -0.35 -1.56 -12.25
N SER A 315 -1.66 -1.42 -12.48
CA SER A 315 -2.69 -2.07 -11.65
C SER A 315 -2.62 -3.59 -11.72
N VAL A 316 -2.47 -4.18 -12.91
CA VAL A 316 -2.29 -5.62 -13.08
C VAL A 316 -1.02 -6.10 -12.40
N LEU A 317 0.11 -5.41 -12.56
CA LEU A 317 1.37 -5.73 -11.89
C LEU A 317 1.22 -5.65 -10.36
N THR A 318 0.46 -4.66 -9.86
CA THR A 318 0.16 -4.52 -8.43
C THR A 318 -0.66 -5.72 -7.92
N ILE A 319 -1.69 -6.14 -8.63
CA ILE A 319 -2.49 -7.32 -8.28
C ILE A 319 -1.60 -8.57 -8.23
N ILE A 320 -0.77 -8.78 -9.24
CA ILE A 320 0.20 -9.90 -9.28
C ILE A 320 1.15 -9.82 -8.08
N GLY A 321 1.69 -8.65 -7.77
CA GLY A 321 2.56 -8.42 -6.62
C GLY A 321 1.91 -8.78 -5.29
N VAL A 322 0.66 -8.37 -5.07
CA VAL A 322 -0.12 -8.75 -3.88
C VAL A 322 -0.32 -10.26 -3.82
N CYS A 323 -0.70 -10.90 -4.93
CA CYS A 323 -0.88 -12.34 -4.98
C CYS A 323 0.41 -13.09 -4.63
N ILE A 324 1.56 -12.66 -5.16
CA ILE A 324 2.87 -13.25 -4.85
C ILE A 324 3.19 -13.07 -3.36
N LEU A 325 2.97 -11.87 -2.82
CA LEU A 325 3.24 -11.55 -1.42
C LEU A 325 2.39 -12.36 -0.44
N LEU A 326 1.10 -12.56 -0.74
CA LEU A 326 0.17 -13.29 0.12
C LEU A 326 0.31 -14.81 0.02
N THR A 327 0.78 -15.34 -1.12
CA THR A 327 0.86 -16.78 -1.40
C THR A 327 1.59 -17.58 -0.30
N PRO A 328 2.78 -17.18 0.21
CA PRO A 328 3.47 -17.94 1.26
C PRO A 328 2.66 -18.05 2.56
N VAL A 329 1.98 -16.95 2.94
CA VAL A 329 1.16 -16.90 4.15
C VAL A 329 -0.08 -17.76 4.00
N LEU A 330 -0.73 -17.71 2.83
CA LEU A 330 -1.90 -18.55 2.53
C LEU A 330 -1.55 -20.04 2.49
N ILE A 331 -0.43 -20.44 1.87
CA ILE A 331 0.04 -21.82 1.84
C ILE A 331 0.31 -22.33 3.26
N ARG A 332 0.97 -21.53 4.11
CA ARG A 332 1.22 -21.87 5.50
C ARG A 332 -0.09 -22.09 6.26
N THR A 333 -1.01 -21.14 6.14
CA THR A 333 -2.33 -21.21 6.78
C THR A 333 -3.10 -22.46 6.34
N TRP A 334 -3.11 -22.76 5.05
CA TRP A 334 -3.73 -23.96 4.51
C TRP A 334 -3.15 -25.24 5.12
N ARG A 335 -1.82 -25.33 5.23
CA ARG A 335 -1.15 -26.50 5.84
C ARG A 335 -1.51 -26.65 7.31
N ASP A 336 -1.54 -25.54 8.06
CA ASP A 336 -1.87 -25.52 9.49
C ASP A 336 -3.33 -25.99 9.73
N PHE A 337 -4.27 -25.62 8.86
CA PHE A 337 -5.65 -26.10 8.92
C PHE A 337 -5.76 -27.60 8.61
N ASN A 338 -5.11 -28.07 7.55
CA ASN A 338 -5.19 -29.47 7.16
C ASN A 338 -4.47 -30.41 8.15
N SER A 339 -3.42 -29.95 8.84
CA SER A 339 -2.73 -30.74 9.85
C SER A 339 -3.55 -30.93 11.13
N LYS A 340 -4.45 -29.99 11.47
CA LYS A 340 -5.33 -30.05 12.65
C LYS A 340 -6.64 -30.79 12.39
N GLY A 341 -7.04 -31.00 11.15
CA GLY A 341 -8.26 -31.71 10.75
C GLY A 341 -8.12 -33.21 10.61
N GLY A 342 -6.95 -33.76 10.87
CA GLY A 342 -6.64 -35.20 10.76
C GLY A 342 -6.64 -36.00 12.09
N HIS A 343 -7.23 -35.43 13.15
CA HIS A 343 -7.41 -36.13 14.44
C HIS A 343 -8.86 -36.16 14.85
#